data_2de100748d2614fd35e3359675c5abdf
#
_entry.id   2de100748d2614fd35e3359675c5abdf
#
_cell.length_a   1.000
_cell.length_b   1.000
_cell.length_c   1.000
_cell.angle_alpha   90.00
_cell.angle_beta   90.00
_cell.angle_gamma   90.00
#
_symmetry.space_group_name_H-M   'P 1'
#
loop_
_entity.id
_entity.type
_entity.pdbx_description
1 polymer ?
#
loop_
_entity_poly.entity_id
_entity_poly.type
_entity_poly.pdbx_seq_one_letter_code
_entity_poly.pdbx_strand_id
1 'polypeptide(L)'
;MQQPHGTPAGTGTDAYRVCSAPYALVRATVLSHPAPTAEAAGFRTRLARLRDLERQLLETAPALCDDLHDSRGGHPDALHRDIVLPLRRALHNGREPRPALLERLGDLPARIPRLAHWLDLRTRRDALLAALAPAAERALTAERGALTALCREPALAKAVALTSADLLRAVERAATGAQDRRARKEEPAVLRYALRASTKTSPLSWFTAVGWGPLPAAPGRTVASWGTALLFEGPLRAAVQPSRTLTTALVLALLDAPHRRAALPHRITSTARLTDGQAAYTRDRTAFAGGRYLVAAQDEARLPYTGPLALVTENAAHPVSLDELTALLAAALTGAAGADGPAAAAGFLGRLAEAGLLVPTAPVPPQDTDPLGRTADWLRSLDGATAEEAAEDAAHASRLDGLARATADFAGAPAAARPALLTGLSQRWTRALAAAGRPVPAVSAPLS
;
A
#
# COMPACT_ATOMS: atom_id res chain seq x y z
N MET A 1 -18.69 6.22 33.60
CA MET A 1 -18.98 6.32 32.15
C MET A 1 -19.33 7.77 31.87
N GLN A 2 -18.30 8.59 31.52
CA GLN A 2 -18.45 10.03 31.23
C GLN A 2 -18.75 10.20 29.74
N GLN A 3 -19.79 10.95 29.43
CA GLN A 3 -20.18 11.31 28.06
C GLN A 3 -19.13 12.24 27.43
N PRO A 4 -18.74 12.05 26.16
CA PRO A 4 -17.86 12.98 25.47
C PRO A 4 -18.60 14.28 25.13
N HIS A 5 -18.03 15.40 25.52
CA HIS A 5 -18.48 16.74 25.13
C HIS A 5 -18.23 16.95 23.64
N GLY A 6 -19.33 16.95 22.84
CA GLY A 6 -19.30 17.37 21.44
C GLY A 6 -19.77 18.81 21.33
N THR A 7 -19.00 19.64 20.65
CA THR A 7 -19.40 21.00 20.28
C THR A 7 -20.43 20.93 19.14
N PRO A 8 -21.62 21.52 19.25
CA PRO A 8 -22.57 21.52 18.13
C PRO A 8 -22.17 22.58 17.12
N ALA A 9 -21.93 22.16 15.88
CA ALA A 9 -21.75 23.06 14.75
C ALA A 9 -23.00 23.07 13.87
N GLY A 10 -23.63 24.25 13.76
CA GLY A 10 -24.44 24.65 12.62
C GLY A 10 -25.91 24.23 12.63
N THR A 11 -26.79 25.20 12.47
CA THR A 11 -28.23 25.10 12.24
C THR A 11 -28.54 24.58 10.83
N GLY A 12 -28.46 23.27 10.63
CA GLY A 12 -28.97 22.56 9.46
C GLY A 12 -29.71 21.32 9.92
N THR A 13 -30.76 20.92 9.23
CA THR A 13 -31.65 19.81 9.56
C THR A 13 -31.00 18.42 9.62
N ASP A 14 -29.67 18.30 9.33
CA ASP A 14 -28.88 17.10 9.49
C ASP A 14 -27.67 17.39 10.40
N ALA A 15 -27.87 17.27 11.71
CA ALA A 15 -26.78 17.40 12.68
C ALA A 15 -25.89 16.15 12.64
N TYR A 16 -24.75 16.22 11.94
CA TYR A 16 -23.72 15.19 12.00
C TYR A 16 -23.03 15.26 13.38
N ARG A 17 -22.98 14.12 14.07
CA ARG A 17 -22.18 13.99 15.27
C ARG A 17 -20.77 13.50 14.90
N VAL A 18 -19.78 14.35 15.03
CA VAL A 18 -18.38 13.98 14.86
C VAL A 18 -17.83 13.48 16.20
N CYS A 19 -17.35 12.26 16.23
CA CYS A 19 -16.69 11.67 17.40
C CYS A 19 -15.28 11.22 17.01
N SER A 20 -14.28 11.53 17.84
CA SER A 20 -12.95 10.96 17.68
C SER A 20 -12.95 9.50 18.14
N ALA A 21 -12.26 8.63 17.41
CA ALA A 21 -12.00 7.28 17.88
C ALA A 21 -11.15 7.33 19.16
N PRO A 22 -11.41 6.46 20.16
CA PRO A 22 -10.63 6.45 21.40
C PRO A 22 -9.24 5.82 21.24
N TYR A 23 -8.82 5.51 20.03
CA TYR A 23 -7.55 4.86 19.70
C TYR A 23 -6.92 5.45 18.44
N ALA A 24 -5.61 5.30 18.32
CA ALA A 24 -4.85 5.61 17.12
C ALA A 24 -4.28 4.34 16.50
N LEU A 25 -4.30 4.29 15.16
CA LEU A 25 -3.55 3.31 14.38
C LEU A 25 -2.25 3.95 13.91
N VAL A 26 -1.13 3.27 14.18
CA VAL A 26 0.20 3.69 13.76
C VAL A 26 0.71 2.74 12.69
N ARG A 27 1.20 3.29 11.60
CA ARG A 27 1.90 2.55 10.54
C ARG A 27 3.34 3.02 10.48
N ALA A 28 4.27 2.08 10.50
CA ALA A 28 5.69 2.36 10.30
C ALA A 28 6.27 1.36 9.30
N THR A 29 7.32 1.75 8.60
CA THR A 29 8.07 0.81 7.76
C THR A 29 8.80 -0.21 8.63
N VAL A 30 8.79 -1.47 8.22
CA VAL A 30 9.55 -2.55 8.91
C VAL A 30 11.04 -2.35 8.75
N LEU A 31 11.45 -1.79 7.60
CA LEU A 31 12.84 -1.48 7.30
C LEU A 31 13.14 -0.02 7.65
N SER A 32 14.20 0.21 8.39
CA SER A 32 14.71 1.56 8.63
C SER A 32 15.22 2.15 7.32
N HIS A 33 14.93 3.43 7.09
CA HIS A 33 15.55 4.15 5.98
C HIS A 33 17.03 4.38 6.31
N PRO A 34 17.97 3.87 5.51
CA PRO A 34 19.39 4.07 5.80
C PRO A 34 19.73 5.55 5.71
N ALA A 35 20.42 6.07 6.71
CA ALA A 35 21.04 7.38 6.59
C ALA A 35 22.08 7.33 5.45
N PRO A 36 22.31 8.45 4.73
CA PRO A 36 23.39 8.51 3.76
C PRO A 36 24.73 8.19 4.42
N THR A 37 25.55 7.42 3.72
CA THR A 37 26.91 7.09 4.20
C THR A 37 27.75 8.36 4.39
N ALA A 38 28.75 8.30 5.25
CA ALA A 38 29.66 9.44 5.46
C ALA A 38 30.34 9.87 4.15
N GLU A 39 30.70 8.91 3.30
CA GLU A 39 31.29 9.11 1.98
C GLU A 39 30.33 9.84 1.03
N ALA A 40 29.06 9.43 0.98
CA ALA A 40 28.05 10.08 0.16
C ALA A 40 27.71 11.51 0.69
N ALA A 41 27.65 11.70 1.99
CA ALA A 41 27.48 13.00 2.60
C ALA A 41 28.68 13.91 2.28
N GLY A 42 29.91 13.39 2.42
CA GLY A 42 31.13 14.10 2.09
C GLY A 42 31.23 14.47 0.59
N PHE A 43 30.82 13.57 -0.32
CA PHE A 43 30.73 13.86 -1.74
C PHE A 43 29.75 15.00 -2.04
N ARG A 44 28.54 14.97 -1.47
CA ARG A 44 27.54 16.04 -1.64
C ARG A 44 28.05 17.38 -1.12
N THR A 45 28.74 17.39 0.02
CA THR A 45 29.35 18.62 0.57
C THR A 45 30.41 19.19 -0.37
N ARG A 46 31.27 18.32 -0.97
CA ARG A 46 32.25 18.76 -1.96
C ARG A 46 31.60 19.33 -3.21
N LEU A 47 30.55 18.68 -3.71
CA LEU A 47 29.81 19.15 -4.87
C LEU A 47 29.13 20.51 -4.60
N ALA A 48 28.53 20.68 -3.43
CA ALA A 48 27.95 21.97 -3.02
C ALA A 48 29.01 23.07 -2.97
N ARG A 49 30.17 22.77 -2.37
CA ARG A 49 31.29 23.71 -2.30
C ARG A 49 31.88 24.07 -3.66
N LEU A 50 31.96 23.08 -4.58
CA LEU A 50 32.37 23.32 -5.96
C LEU A 50 31.47 24.33 -6.66
N ARG A 51 30.13 24.09 -6.59
CA ARG A 51 29.14 25.00 -7.17
C ARG A 51 29.21 26.41 -6.57
N ASP A 52 29.52 26.53 -5.29
CA ASP A 52 29.67 27.78 -4.61
C ASP A 52 30.92 28.53 -5.10
N LEU A 53 32.05 27.84 -5.29
CA LEU A 53 33.27 28.41 -5.88
C LEU A 53 33.06 28.86 -7.33
N GLU A 54 32.38 28.05 -8.15
CA GLU A 54 32.05 28.42 -9.53
C GLU A 54 31.18 29.69 -9.57
N ARG A 55 30.19 29.80 -8.69
CA ARG A 55 29.37 31.01 -8.56
C ARG A 55 30.23 32.23 -8.17
N GLN A 56 31.10 32.09 -7.17
CA GLN A 56 31.99 33.20 -6.74
C GLN A 56 32.93 33.64 -7.86
N LEU A 57 33.49 32.71 -8.64
CA LEU A 57 34.32 33.00 -9.81
C LEU A 57 33.55 33.83 -10.85
N LEU A 58 32.30 33.46 -11.14
CA LEU A 58 31.42 34.15 -12.07
C LEU A 58 31.04 35.56 -11.54
N GLU A 59 30.70 35.66 -10.27
CA GLU A 59 30.33 36.94 -9.62
C GLU A 59 31.53 37.92 -9.55
N THR A 60 32.74 37.41 -9.40
CA THR A 60 33.96 38.22 -9.33
C THR A 60 34.41 38.70 -10.70
N ALA A 61 34.12 37.98 -11.78
CA ALA A 61 34.64 38.21 -13.12
C ALA A 61 34.34 39.62 -13.70
N PRO A 62 33.14 40.23 -13.58
CA PRO A 62 32.87 41.56 -14.13
C PRO A 62 33.76 42.66 -13.51
N ALA A 63 33.77 42.73 -12.18
CA ALA A 63 34.59 43.72 -11.47
C ALA A 63 36.11 43.49 -11.66
N LEU A 64 36.53 42.23 -11.84
CA LEU A 64 37.91 41.92 -12.21
C LEU A 64 38.23 42.38 -13.63
N CYS A 65 37.29 42.31 -14.56
CA CYS A 65 37.46 42.87 -15.89
C CYS A 65 37.63 44.39 -15.90
N ASP A 66 36.96 45.09 -14.98
CA ASP A 66 37.11 46.54 -14.79
C ASP A 66 38.48 46.87 -14.20
N ASP A 67 38.91 46.21 -13.13
CA ASP A 67 40.24 46.36 -12.51
C ASP A 67 41.38 46.10 -13.53
N LEU A 68 41.24 45.08 -14.37
CA LEU A 68 42.19 44.77 -15.45
C LEU A 68 42.21 45.86 -16.54
N HIS A 69 41.07 46.53 -16.79
CA HIS A 69 41.03 47.67 -17.70
C HIS A 69 41.75 48.88 -17.11
N ASP A 70 41.47 49.20 -15.88
CA ASP A 70 42.01 50.38 -15.19
C ASP A 70 43.51 50.25 -14.91
N SER A 71 44.02 49.02 -14.81
CA SER A 71 45.47 48.77 -14.63
C SER A 71 46.35 49.15 -15.81
N ARG A 72 45.78 49.55 -16.97
CA ARG A 72 46.50 49.79 -18.24
C ARG A 72 47.68 50.76 -18.10
N GLY A 73 47.53 51.82 -17.33
CA GLY A 73 48.59 52.84 -17.15
C GLY A 73 49.76 52.37 -16.27
N GLY A 74 49.68 51.21 -15.63
CA GLY A 74 50.65 50.73 -14.65
C GLY A 74 51.59 49.61 -15.16
N HIS A 75 51.58 49.28 -16.46
CA HIS A 75 52.43 48.21 -17.01
C HIS A 75 52.79 48.44 -18.49
N PRO A 76 53.87 47.79 -19.01
CA PRO A 76 54.30 47.95 -20.39
C PRO A 76 53.21 47.53 -21.40
N ASP A 77 53.14 48.20 -22.53
CA ASP A 77 52.17 47.88 -23.60
C ASP A 77 52.24 46.42 -24.09
N ALA A 78 53.42 45.82 -24.11
CA ALA A 78 53.60 44.43 -24.44
C ALA A 78 52.86 43.50 -23.46
N LEU A 79 52.99 43.75 -22.13
CA LEU A 79 52.28 42.99 -21.10
C LEU A 79 50.76 43.15 -21.24
N HIS A 80 50.30 44.38 -21.52
CA HIS A 80 48.90 44.65 -21.73
C HIS A 80 48.33 43.83 -22.90
N ARG A 81 48.96 43.93 -24.05
CA ARG A 81 48.51 43.28 -25.28
C ARG A 81 48.54 41.73 -25.18
N ASP A 82 49.63 41.20 -24.62
CA ASP A 82 49.91 39.76 -24.70
C ASP A 82 49.35 38.98 -23.50
N ILE A 83 49.02 39.65 -22.38
CA ILE A 83 48.56 38.99 -21.15
C ILE A 83 47.25 39.58 -20.63
N VAL A 84 47.22 40.89 -20.30
CA VAL A 84 46.05 41.50 -19.64
C VAL A 84 44.81 41.48 -20.53
N LEU A 85 44.94 41.88 -21.77
CA LEU A 85 43.82 41.91 -22.71
C LEU A 85 43.26 40.53 -23.05
N PRO A 86 44.08 39.48 -23.32
CA PRO A 86 43.59 38.12 -23.50
C PRO A 86 42.91 37.55 -22.22
N LEU A 87 43.44 37.81 -21.03
CA LEU A 87 42.82 37.39 -19.76
C LEU A 87 41.45 38.04 -19.60
N ARG A 88 41.37 39.38 -19.76
CA ARG A 88 40.12 40.14 -19.68
C ARG A 88 39.07 39.61 -20.67
N ARG A 89 39.46 39.33 -21.93
CA ARG A 89 38.57 38.76 -22.96
C ARG A 89 38.09 37.37 -22.58
N ALA A 90 38.95 36.54 -22.00
CA ALA A 90 38.53 35.21 -21.54
C ALA A 90 37.50 35.33 -20.44
N LEU A 91 37.73 36.15 -19.41
CA LEU A 91 36.81 36.38 -18.29
C LEU A 91 35.48 36.98 -18.75
N HIS A 92 35.53 38.01 -19.59
CA HIS A 92 34.33 38.66 -20.12
C HIS A 92 33.43 37.70 -20.92
N ASN A 93 34.05 36.77 -21.68
CA ASN A 93 33.33 35.77 -22.46
C ASN A 93 32.99 34.48 -21.67
N GLY A 94 33.22 34.46 -20.36
CA GLY A 94 32.99 33.29 -19.54
C GLY A 94 33.83 32.05 -19.94
N ARG A 95 35.01 32.30 -20.53
CA ARG A 95 35.92 31.23 -20.99
C ARG A 95 37.04 31.02 -19.99
N GLU A 96 37.48 29.78 -19.86
CA GLU A 96 38.64 29.45 -19.03
C GLU A 96 39.91 30.04 -19.65
N PRO A 97 40.70 30.86 -18.92
CA PRO A 97 41.99 31.38 -19.40
C PRO A 97 42.97 30.22 -19.61
N ARG A 98 43.78 30.31 -20.65
CA ARG A 98 44.79 29.30 -20.98
C ARG A 98 45.85 29.19 -19.86
N PRO A 99 46.31 28.01 -19.43
CA PRO A 99 47.31 27.86 -18.38
C PRO A 99 48.59 28.68 -18.65
N ALA A 100 49.12 28.63 -19.85
CA ALA A 100 50.30 29.42 -20.23
C ALA A 100 50.13 30.93 -20.13
N LEU A 101 48.89 31.46 -20.15
CA LEU A 101 48.63 32.87 -19.90
C LEU A 101 48.72 33.16 -18.41
N LEU A 102 48.23 32.28 -17.55
CA LEU A 102 48.24 32.43 -16.11
C LEU A 102 49.66 32.30 -15.51
N GLU A 103 50.54 31.50 -16.13
CA GLU A 103 51.96 31.38 -15.75
C GLU A 103 52.74 32.65 -16.01
N ARG A 104 52.29 33.54 -16.89
CA ARG A 104 52.98 34.78 -17.32
C ARG A 104 52.39 36.04 -16.65
N LEU A 105 51.56 35.92 -15.64
CA LEU A 105 50.93 37.07 -14.95
C LEU A 105 51.97 37.96 -14.20
N GLY A 106 53.13 37.44 -13.86
CA GLY A 106 54.18 38.18 -13.11
C GLY A 106 53.67 38.75 -11.79
N ASP A 107 53.85 40.05 -11.58
CA ASP A 107 53.45 40.80 -10.38
C ASP A 107 51.98 41.30 -10.38
N LEU A 108 51.22 41.02 -11.47
CA LEU A 108 49.84 41.49 -11.60
C LEU A 108 48.92 41.05 -10.42
N PRO A 109 49.00 39.83 -9.88
CA PRO A 109 48.17 39.43 -8.74
C PRO A 109 48.48 40.26 -7.46
N ALA A 110 49.75 40.69 -7.25
CA ALA A 110 50.10 41.54 -6.13
C ALA A 110 49.58 42.99 -6.28
N ARG A 111 49.42 43.44 -7.51
CA ARG A 111 48.95 44.77 -7.86
C ARG A 111 47.43 44.86 -7.98
N ILE A 112 46.77 43.77 -8.31
CA ILE A 112 45.32 43.67 -8.48
C ILE A 112 44.81 42.64 -7.46
N PRO A 113 44.41 43.06 -6.24
CA PRO A 113 43.99 42.10 -5.19
C PRO A 113 42.83 41.20 -5.60
N ARG A 114 41.92 41.68 -6.45
CA ARG A 114 40.79 40.87 -6.95
C ARG A 114 41.26 39.76 -7.91
N LEU A 115 42.36 39.98 -8.63
CA LEU A 115 42.96 38.94 -9.46
C LEU A 115 43.59 37.84 -8.57
N ALA A 116 44.30 38.23 -7.51
CA ALA A 116 44.83 37.27 -6.53
C ALA A 116 43.72 36.44 -5.90
N HIS A 117 42.60 37.08 -5.51
CA HIS A 117 41.44 36.38 -4.97
C HIS A 117 40.79 35.43 -5.99
N TRP A 118 40.63 35.88 -7.22
CA TRP A 118 40.07 35.06 -8.29
C TRP A 118 40.96 33.82 -8.57
N LEU A 119 42.27 33.98 -8.58
CA LEU A 119 43.23 32.90 -8.72
C LEU A 119 43.16 31.88 -7.56
N ASP A 120 43.00 32.35 -6.34
CA ASP A 120 42.80 31.48 -5.16
C ASP A 120 41.51 30.69 -5.27
N LEU A 121 40.39 31.35 -5.61
CA LEU A 121 39.13 30.67 -5.86
C LEU A 121 39.25 29.58 -6.93
N ARG A 122 39.95 29.88 -8.03
CA ARG A 122 40.22 28.98 -9.11
C ARG A 122 41.07 27.79 -8.64
N THR A 123 42.14 28.02 -7.91
CA THR A 123 43.00 26.95 -7.37
C THR A 123 42.21 26.01 -6.47
N ARG A 124 41.35 26.54 -5.62
CA ARG A 124 40.48 25.75 -4.75
C ARG A 124 39.45 24.97 -5.55
N ARG A 125 38.87 25.58 -6.60
CA ARG A 125 37.95 24.87 -7.53
C ARG A 125 38.66 23.70 -8.20
N ASP A 126 39.84 23.90 -8.76
CA ASP A 126 40.60 22.88 -9.49
C ASP A 126 41.01 21.73 -8.57
N ALA A 127 41.39 21.99 -7.34
CA ALA A 127 41.67 20.99 -6.33
C ALA A 127 40.42 20.14 -5.98
N LEU A 128 39.25 20.80 -5.85
CA LEU A 128 37.99 20.08 -5.63
C LEU A 128 37.56 19.23 -6.83
N LEU A 129 37.72 19.74 -8.06
CA LEU A 129 37.45 18.99 -9.28
C LEU A 129 38.32 17.73 -9.38
N ALA A 130 39.63 17.86 -9.11
CA ALA A 130 40.54 16.71 -9.07
C ALA A 130 40.15 15.65 -8.03
N ALA A 131 39.64 16.11 -6.87
CA ALA A 131 39.21 15.22 -5.80
C ALA A 131 37.80 14.61 -6.00
N LEU A 132 37.03 15.09 -6.98
CA LEU A 132 35.59 14.75 -7.11
C LEU A 132 35.38 13.32 -7.60
N ALA A 133 36.12 12.87 -8.64
CA ALA A 133 35.96 11.52 -9.19
C ALA A 133 36.32 10.42 -8.17
N PRO A 134 37.47 10.48 -7.46
CA PRO A 134 37.75 9.52 -6.40
C PRO A 134 36.74 9.56 -5.24
N ALA A 135 36.20 10.73 -4.93
CA ALA A 135 35.19 10.85 -3.91
C ALA A 135 33.85 10.23 -4.34
N ALA A 136 33.45 10.36 -5.61
CA ALA A 136 32.27 9.74 -6.17
C ALA A 136 32.37 8.20 -6.14
N GLU A 137 33.51 7.65 -6.49
CA GLU A 137 33.77 6.19 -6.47
C GLU A 137 33.66 5.64 -5.03
N ARG A 138 34.27 6.32 -4.06
CA ARG A 138 34.14 5.91 -2.65
C ARG A 138 32.70 6.01 -2.16
N ALA A 139 31.98 7.08 -2.49
CA ALA A 139 30.60 7.26 -2.13
C ALA A 139 29.72 6.15 -2.74
N LEU A 140 29.90 5.84 -4.02
CA LEU A 140 29.15 4.76 -4.70
C LEU A 140 29.43 3.40 -4.06
N THR A 141 30.69 3.10 -3.73
CA THR A 141 31.07 1.86 -3.06
C THR A 141 30.41 1.75 -1.68
N ALA A 142 30.42 2.82 -0.90
CA ALA A 142 29.81 2.85 0.42
C ALA A 142 28.28 2.69 0.34
N GLU A 143 27.61 3.40 -0.58
CA GLU A 143 26.15 3.28 -0.79
C GLU A 143 25.75 1.87 -1.26
N ARG A 144 26.56 1.21 -2.10
CA ARG A 144 26.36 -0.20 -2.48
C ARG A 144 26.52 -1.13 -1.29
N GLY A 145 27.47 -0.86 -0.41
CA GLY A 145 27.63 -1.57 0.86
C GLY A 145 26.38 -1.44 1.75
N ALA A 146 25.84 -0.25 1.86
CA ALA A 146 24.59 0.01 2.61
C ALA A 146 23.38 -0.72 1.98
N LEU A 147 23.26 -0.71 0.64
CA LEU A 147 22.23 -1.48 -0.07
C LEU A 147 22.39 -2.98 0.18
N THR A 148 23.61 -3.50 0.15
CA THR A 148 23.93 -4.91 0.44
C THR A 148 23.49 -5.27 1.86
N ALA A 149 23.78 -4.42 2.86
CA ALA A 149 23.36 -4.62 4.24
C ALA A 149 21.82 -4.66 4.35
N LEU A 150 21.11 -3.74 3.70
CA LEU A 150 19.66 -3.72 3.67
C LEU A 150 19.07 -4.96 2.99
N CYS A 151 19.70 -5.46 1.92
CA CYS A 151 19.28 -6.69 1.23
C CYS A 151 19.46 -7.96 2.08
N ARG A 152 20.30 -7.93 3.12
CA ARG A 152 20.47 -9.02 4.08
C ARG A 152 19.36 -9.08 5.12
N GLU A 153 18.54 -8.03 5.24
CA GLU A 153 17.41 -8.02 6.17
C GLU A 153 16.36 -9.05 5.76
N PRO A 154 16.06 -10.06 6.63
CA PRO A 154 15.11 -11.13 6.27
C PRO A 154 13.72 -10.60 5.92
N ALA A 155 13.30 -9.48 6.52
CA ALA A 155 12.03 -8.84 6.25
C ALA A 155 11.91 -8.40 4.78
N LEU A 156 12.97 -7.87 4.17
CA LEU A 156 12.98 -7.47 2.76
C LEU A 156 12.79 -8.68 1.85
N ALA A 157 13.58 -9.74 2.05
CA ALA A 157 13.48 -10.96 1.23
C ALA A 157 12.09 -11.61 1.34
N LYS A 158 11.54 -11.71 2.57
CA LYS A 158 10.19 -12.27 2.81
C LYS A 158 9.10 -11.47 2.12
N ALA A 159 9.19 -10.16 2.11
CA ALA A 159 8.20 -9.29 1.48
C ALA A 159 8.33 -9.29 -0.05
N VAL A 160 9.55 -9.25 -0.58
CA VAL A 160 9.81 -9.29 -2.03
C VAL A 160 9.38 -10.62 -2.64
N ALA A 161 9.49 -11.73 -1.91
CA ALA A 161 9.03 -13.05 -2.36
C ALA A 161 7.54 -13.07 -2.74
N LEU A 162 6.73 -12.19 -2.16
CA LEU A 162 5.31 -12.03 -2.48
C LEU A 162 5.06 -11.22 -3.77
N THR A 163 6.05 -10.48 -4.22
CA THR A 163 5.93 -9.59 -5.38
C THR A 163 6.42 -10.25 -6.65
N SER A 164 7.63 -10.85 -6.61
CA SER A 164 8.27 -11.44 -7.79
C SER A 164 9.43 -12.34 -7.38
N ALA A 165 9.44 -13.57 -7.92
CA ALA A 165 10.54 -14.50 -7.76
C ALA A 165 11.85 -13.98 -8.39
N ASP A 166 11.77 -13.24 -9.51
CA ASP A 166 12.94 -12.63 -10.15
C ASP A 166 13.55 -11.55 -9.28
N LEU A 167 12.72 -10.71 -8.68
CA LEU A 167 13.17 -9.67 -7.77
C LEU A 167 13.77 -10.29 -6.49
N LEU A 168 13.20 -11.38 -5.98
CA LEU A 168 13.77 -12.10 -4.84
C LEU A 168 15.21 -12.56 -5.17
N ARG A 169 15.42 -13.19 -6.32
CA ARG A 169 16.77 -13.61 -6.77
C ARG A 169 17.74 -12.43 -6.93
N ALA A 170 17.22 -11.26 -7.36
CA ALA A 170 18.05 -10.05 -7.46
C ALA A 170 18.43 -9.51 -6.07
N VAL A 171 17.52 -9.52 -5.10
CA VAL A 171 17.79 -9.14 -3.70
C VAL A 171 18.79 -10.10 -3.06
N GLU A 172 18.62 -11.41 -3.24
CA GLU A 172 19.55 -12.43 -2.74
C GLU A 172 20.95 -12.23 -3.30
N ARG A 173 21.07 -11.93 -4.60
CA ARG A 173 22.35 -11.60 -5.25
C ARG A 173 22.96 -10.33 -4.68
N ALA A 174 22.17 -9.26 -4.51
CA ALA A 174 22.64 -8.02 -3.91
C ALA A 174 23.12 -8.22 -2.47
N ALA A 175 22.47 -9.11 -1.71
CA ALA A 175 22.86 -9.48 -0.34
C ALA A 175 24.24 -10.13 -0.25
N THR A 176 24.74 -10.77 -1.33
CA THR A 176 26.11 -11.30 -1.39
C THR A 176 27.16 -10.24 -1.68
N GLY A 177 26.75 -9.03 -2.08
CA GLY A 177 27.65 -7.96 -2.52
C GLY A 177 28.20 -8.17 -3.93
N ALA A 178 27.56 -9.02 -4.75
CA ALA A 178 27.96 -9.26 -6.14
C ALA A 178 27.98 -7.98 -6.96
N GLN A 179 29.02 -7.81 -7.81
CA GLN A 179 29.21 -6.64 -8.65
C GLN A 179 29.40 -6.99 -10.13
N ASP A 180 28.98 -8.19 -10.52
CA ASP A 180 29.02 -8.63 -11.91
C ASP A 180 28.03 -7.84 -12.80
N ARG A 181 28.09 -8.07 -14.10
CA ARG A 181 27.23 -7.39 -15.08
C ARG A 181 25.74 -7.56 -14.79
N ARG A 182 25.35 -8.73 -14.28
CA ARG A 182 23.95 -9.04 -13.97
C ARG A 182 23.49 -8.28 -12.74
N ALA A 183 24.29 -8.29 -11.65
CA ALA A 183 24.02 -7.54 -10.45
C ALA A 183 23.85 -6.03 -10.73
N ARG A 184 24.72 -5.45 -11.56
CA ARG A 184 24.64 -4.04 -11.99
C ARG A 184 23.36 -3.73 -12.78
N LYS A 185 22.89 -4.66 -13.62
CA LYS A 185 21.63 -4.51 -14.35
C LYS A 185 20.40 -4.56 -13.44
N GLU A 186 20.45 -5.39 -12.41
CA GLU A 186 19.38 -5.59 -11.43
C GLU A 186 19.37 -4.51 -10.33
N GLU A 187 20.50 -3.88 -10.02
CA GLU A 187 20.68 -2.88 -8.95
C GLU A 187 19.62 -1.77 -8.93
N PRO A 188 19.25 -1.13 -10.06
CA PRO A 188 18.22 -0.09 -10.04
C PRO A 188 16.83 -0.58 -9.62
N ALA A 189 16.49 -1.84 -9.90
CA ALA A 189 15.24 -2.43 -9.47
C ALA A 189 15.27 -2.74 -7.96
N VAL A 190 16.33 -3.36 -7.48
CA VAL A 190 16.55 -3.64 -6.06
C VAL A 190 16.53 -2.35 -5.26
N LEU A 191 17.25 -1.30 -5.69
CA LEU A 191 17.29 0.00 -5.02
C LEU A 191 15.90 0.63 -4.93
N ARG A 192 15.14 0.65 -6.02
CA ARG A 192 13.76 1.21 -6.01
C ARG A 192 12.86 0.51 -5.01
N TYR A 193 12.94 -0.82 -4.91
CA TYR A 193 12.15 -1.58 -3.95
C TYR A 193 12.63 -1.37 -2.51
N ALA A 194 13.92 -1.34 -2.28
CA ALA A 194 14.52 -1.06 -0.97
C ALA A 194 14.10 0.33 -0.46
N LEU A 195 14.21 1.37 -1.30
CA LEU A 195 13.74 2.72 -0.98
C LEU A 195 12.24 2.76 -0.69
N ARG A 196 11.43 2.09 -1.52
CA ARG A 196 9.99 2.04 -1.29
C ARG A 196 9.65 1.34 0.03
N ALA A 197 10.32 0.25 0.34
CA ALA A 197 10.12 -0.52 1.56
C ALA A 197 10.52 0.25 2.83
N SER A 198 11.52 1.12 2.74
CA SER A 198 12.02 1.92 3.86
C SER A 198 11.37 3.30 4.01
N THR A 199 10.58 3.76 3.02
CA THR A 199 10.02 5.12 3.03
C THR A 199 8.50 5.19 2.94
N LYS A 200 7.82 4.09 2.56
CA LYS A 200 6.37 4.10 2.33
C LYS A 200 5.67 3.00 3.11
N THR A 201 4.61 3.36 3.80
CA THR A 201 3.76 2.44 4.56
C THR A 201 2.51 1.99 3.79
N SER A 202 2.32 2.45 2.54
CA SER A 202 1.17 2.11 1.69
C SER A 202 1.59 2.16 0.20
N PRO A 203 1.03 1.33 -0.68
CA PRO A 203 0.03 0.26 -0.45
C PRO A 203 0.63 -1.10 -0.02
N LEU A 204 1.96 -1.21 0.12
CA LEU A 204 2.63 -2.49 0.38
C LEU A 204 2.56 -2.85 1.87
N SER A 205 1.51 -3.54 2.28
CA SER A 205 1.30 -4.00 3.66
C SER A 205 2.45 -4.87 4.20
N TRP A 206 3.14 -5.61 3.35
CA TRP A 206 4.25 -6.50 3.72
C TRP A 206 5.49 -5.79 4.25
N PHE A 207 5.67 -4.52 3.91
CA PHE A 207 6.77 -3.68 4.40
C PHE A 207 6.35 -2.77 5.54
N THR A 208 5.13 -2.95 6.05
CA THR A 208 4.53 -2.07 7.05
C THR A 208 4.23 -2.83 8.31
N ALA A 209 4.75 -2.37 9.42
CA ALA A 209 4.28 -2.75 10.74
C ALA A 209 3.08 -1.86 11.11
N VAL A 210 2.09 -2.46 11.75
CA VAL A 210 0.88 -1.77 12.23
C VAL A 210 0.78 -2.01 13.73
N GLY A 211 0.65 -0.93 14.47
CA GLY A 211 0.34 -0.94 15.87
C GLY A 211 -0.91 -0.11 16.16
N TRP A 212 -1.52 -0.32 17.30
CA TRP A 212 -2.62 0.51 17.79
C TRP A 212 -2.48 0.74 19.28
N GLY A 213 -3.02 1.82 19.76
CA GLY A 213 -3.04 2.16 21.18
C GLY A 213 -4.14 3.15 21.51
N PRO A 214 -4.55 3.24 22.79
CA PRO A 214 -5.53 4.22 23.22
C PRO A 214 -4.99 5.63 23.07
N LEU A 215 -5.85 6.55 22.63
CA LEU A 215 -5.55 7.97 22.71
C LEU A 215 -5.84 8.45 24.13
N PRO A 216 -4.88 9.09 24.82
CA PRO A 216 -5.15 9.63 26.15
C PRO A 216 -6.22 10.71 26.06
N ALA A 217 -7.22 10.62 26.92
CA ALA A 217 -8.32 11.58 27.01
C ALA A 217 -7.91 12.90 27.70
N ALA A 218 -6.68 13.39 27.50
CA ALA A 218 -6.23 14.63 28.09
C ALA A 218 -6.66 15.83 27.25
N PRO A 219 -7.57 16.68 27.72
CA PRO A 219 -7.92 17.92 27.04
C PRO A 219 -6.69 18.84 26.98
N GLY A 220 -6.38 19.36 25.80
CA GLY A 220 -5.40 20.44 25.61
C GLY A 220 -4.05 20.06 24.98
N ARG A 221 -3.75 18.81 24.68
CA ARG A 221 -2.54 18.47 23.91
C ARG A 221 -2.87 18.31 22.43
N THR A 222 -2.49 19.30 21.65
CA THR A 222 -2.67 19.31 20.18
C THR A 222 -1.45 18.82 19.39
N VAL A 223 -0.37 18.43 20.07
CA VAL A 223 0.88 18.02 19.41
C VAL A 223 1.23 16.59 19.79
N ALA A 224 1.20 15.70 18.80
CA ALA A 224 1.83 14.40 18.90
C ALA A 224 3.31 14.54 18.55
N SER A 225 4.22 14.16 19.44
CA SER A 225 5.65 14.03 19.13
C SER A 225 6.01 12.55 19.06
N TRP A 226 6.69 12.16 17.99
CA TRP A 226 7.34 10.86 17.89
C TRP A 226 8.62 10.93 18.70
N GLY A 227 8.72 10.40 19.84
CA GLY A 227 9.97 10.37 20.61
C GLY A 227 11.13 9.71 19.84
N THR A 228 12.29 9.65 20.46
CA THR A 228 13.47 8.94 19.92
C THR A 228 13.41 7.43 20.13
N ALA A 229 12.43 6.92 20.89
CA ALA A 229 12.20 5.51 21.11
C ALA A 229 11.67 4.81 19.86
N LEU A 230 11.91 3.50 19.75
CA LEU A 230 11.31 2.66 18.71
C LEU A 230 9.79 2.74 18.81
N LEU A 231 9.12 2.86 17.65
CA LEU A 231 7.65 2.96 17.57
C LEU A 231 6.94 1.67 18.02
N PHE A 232 7.61 0.54 17.92
CA PHE A 232 7.09 -0.77 18.33
C PHE A 232 8.10 -1.45 19.25
N GLU A 233 7.62 -1.90 20.39
CA GLU A 233 8.38 -2.72 21.31
C GLU A 233 8.10 -4.21 21.05
N GLY A 234 9.13 -5.04 21.19
CA GLY A 234 9.04 -6.48 21.03
C GLY A 234 9.10 -7.00 19.57
N PRO A 235 8.99 -8.31 19.38
CA PRO A 235 9.12 -8.92 18.07
C PRO A 235 7.92 -8.64 17.18
N LEU A 236 8.16 -8.26 15.94
CA LEU A 236 7.13 -8.14 14.91
C LEU A 236 6.59 -9.52 14.52
N ARG A 237 5.28 -9.65 14.53
CA ARG A 237 4.58 -10.87 14.09
C ARG A 237 3.95 -10.64 12.74
N ALA A 238 4.13 -11.58 11.82
CA ALA A 238 3.45 -11.57 10.54
C ALA A 238 2.04 -12.11 10.71
N ALA A 239 1.03 -11.31 10.33
CA ALA A 239 -0.34 -11.78 10.14
C ALA A 239 -0.55 -12.03 8.63
N VAL A 240 -0.87 -13.26 8.27
CA VAL A 240 -1.15 -13.66 6.90
C VAL A 240 -2.59 -14.12 6.84
N GLN A 241 -3.36 -13.54 5.93
CA GLN A 241 -4.76 -13.89 5.73
C GLN A 241 -5.00 -14.37 4.29
N PRO A 242 -6.02 -15.19 4.05
CA PRO A 242 -6.45 -15.53 2.70
C PRO A 242 -6.96 -14.27 1.97
N SER A 243 -6.78 -14.22 0.67
CA SER A 243 -7.29 -13.12 -0.15
C SER A 243 -8.80 -12.92 0.07
N ARG A 244 -9.21 -11.73 0.48
CA ARG A 244 -10.64 -11.40 0.67
C ARG A 244 -11.44 -11.58 -0.60
N THR A 245 -10.88 -11.21 -1.74
CA THR A 245 -11.53 -11.38 -3.05
C THR A 245 -11.83 -12.86 -3.33
N LEU A 246 -10.85 -13.74 -3.12
CA LEU A 246 -11.04 -15.18 -3.33
C LEU A 246 -11.97 -15.80 -2.30
N THR A 247 -11.86 -15.39 -1.03
CA THR A 247 -12.76 -15.84 0.04
C THR A 247 -14.20 -15.43 -0.25
N THR A 248 -14.44 -14.17 -0.63
CA THR A 248 -15.77 -13.69 -1.01
C THR A 248 -16.32 -14.46 -2.22
N ALA A 249 -15.50 -14.67 -3.26
CA ALA A 249 -15.89 -15.42 -4.43
C ALA A 249 -16.30 -16.86 -4.09
N LEU A 250 -15.54 -17.51 -3.20
CA LEU A 250 -15.82 -18.88 -2.77
C LEU A 250 -17.10 -18.95 -1.93
N VAL A 251 -17.27 -18.05 -0.96
CA VAL A 251 -18.49 -18.01 -0.13
C VAL A 251 -19.73 -17.78 -1.02
N LEU A 252 -19.67 -16.84 -1.97
CA LEU A 252 -20.76 -16.60 -2.90
C LEU A 252 -21.06 -17.84 -3.76
N ALA A 253 -20.01 -18.55 -4.21
CA ALA A 253 -20.19 -19.79 -4.95
C ALA A 253 -20.84 -20.91 -4.11
N LEU A 254 -20.42 -21.04 -2.86
CA LEU A 254 -21.02 -22.01 -1.93
C LEU A 254 -22.50 -21.68 -1.66
N LEU A 255 -22.85 -20.40 -1.59
CA LEU A 255 -24.23 -19.94 -1.40
C LEU A 255 -25.12 -20.05 -2.66
N ASP A 256 -24.60 -20.45 -3.80
CA ASP A 256 -25.41 -20.77 -4.97
C ASP A 256 -26.27 -22.05 -4.71
N ALA A 257 -25.85 -22.95 -3.82
CA ALA A 257 -26.63 -24.11 -3.40
C ALA A 257 -27.81 -23.69 -2.49
N PRO A 258 -29.05 -24.08 -2.84
CA PRO A 258 -30.25 -23.68 -2.10
C PRO A 258 -30.26 -24.08 -0.63
N HIS A 259 -29.82 -25.32 -0.30
CA HIS A 259 -29.79 -25.82 1.08
C HIS A 259 -28.86 -24.99 1.97
N ARG A 260 -27.67 -24.60 1.47
CA ARG A 260 -26.72 -23.76 2.20
C ARG A 260 -27.28 -22.37 2.44
N ARG A 261 -28.01 -21.82 1.46
CA ARG A 261 -28.66 -20.49 1.61
C ARG A 261 -29.79 -20.53 2.61
N ALA A 262 -30.62 -21.57 2.52
CA ALA A 262 -31.78 -21.75 3.40
C ALA A 262 -31.38 -21.89 4.87
N ALA A 263 -30.24 -22.54 5.15
CA ALA A 263 -29.73 -22.74 6.50
C ALA A 263 -29.27 -21.47 7.19
N LEU A 264 -29.06 -20.37 6.46
CA LEU A 264 -28.64 -19.10 7.04
C LEU A 264 -29.84 -18.29 7.53
N PRO A 265 -29.69 -17.54 8.63
CA PRO A 265 -30.66 -16.51 8.98
C PRO A 265 -30.75 -15.45 7.87
N HIS A 266 -31.94 -14.95 7.62
CA HIS A 266 -32.22 -13.94 6.62
C HIS A 266 -32.67 -12.63 7.25
N ARG A 267 -32.44 -11.55 6.58
CA ARG A 267 -32.92 -10.22 6.98
C ARG A 267 -33.30 -9.39 5.76
N ILE A 268 -34.08 -8.36 5.97
CA ILE A 268 -34.31 -7.34 4.95
C ILE A 268 -33.01 -6.59 4.67
N THR A 269 -32.74 -6.33 3.39
CA THR A 269 -31.56 -5.54 3.01
C THR A 269 -31.56 -4.18 3.71
N SER A 270 -30.39 -3.72 4.19
CA SER A 270 -30.25 -2.45 4.92
C SER A 270 -30.57 -1.22 4.08
N THR A 271 -30.66 -1.37 2.75
CA THR A 271 -30.99 -0.29 1.81
C THR A 271 -32.49 -0.14 1.58
N ALA A 272 -33.33 -1.03 2.16
CA ALA A 272 -34.77 -0.97 1.98
C ALA A 272 -35.37 0.30 2.61
N ARG A 273 -36.17 0.99 1.81
CA ARG A 273 -36.96 2.17 2.19
C ARG A 273 -38.42 1.86 1.91
N LEU A 274 -39.23 1.97 2.93
CA LEU A 274 -40.67 1.76 2.85
C LEU A 274 -41.36 3.11 2.76
N THR A 275 -41.97 3.36 1.64
CA THR A 275 -42.73 4.61 1.40
C THR A 275 -44.06 4.28 0.71
N ASP A 276 -45.08 4.99 0.99
CA ASP A 276 -46.44 4.99 0.38
C ASP A 276 -46.75 3.84 -0.60
N GLY A 277 -46.92 2.62 -0.07
CA GLY A 277 -47.31 1.47 -0.84
C GLY A 277 -46.21 0.80 -1.69
N GLN A 278 -44.96 1.24 -1.53
CA GLN A 278 -43.79 0.63 -2.20
C GLN A 278 -42.62 0.39 -1.26
N ALA A 279 -41.88 -0.71 -1.50
CA ALA A 279 -40.56 -0.99 -0.94
C ALA A 279 -39.52 -0.74 -2.04
N ALA A 280 -38.70 0.32 -1.87
CA ALA A 280 -37.57 0.62 -2.74
C ALA A 280 -36.27 0.20 -2.05
N TYR A 281 -35.38 -0.44 -2.77
CA TYR A 281 -34.11 -0.91 -2.22
C TYR A 281 -33.04 -1.06 -3.31
N THR A 282 -31.79 -1.09 -2.88
CA THR A 282 -30.66 -1.33 -3.77
C THR A 282 -30.30 -2.83 -3.74
N ARG A 283 -30.23 -3.41 -4.89
CA ARG A 283 -29.75 -4.79 -5.10
C ARG A 283 -28.28 -4.79 -5.44
N ASP A 284 -27.49 -5.50 -4.66
CA ASP A 284 -26.08 -5.72 -4.95
C ASP A 284 -25.89 -6.97 -5.78
N ARG A 285 -25.30 -6.82 -6.97
CA ARG A 285 -24.88 -7.93 -7.80
C ARG A 285 -23.36 -7.97 -7.85
N THR A 286 -22.79 -8.92 -7.14
CA THR A 286 -21.35 -9.11 -7.13
C THR A 286 -20.91 -9.92 -8.33
N ALA A 287 -20.02 -9.38 -9.16
CA ALA A 287 -19.51 -10.04 -10.35
C ALA A 287 -18.01 -9.73 -10.54
N PHE A 288 -17.32 -10.60 -11.31
CA PHE A 288 -15.95 -10.33 -11.71
C PHE A 288 -15.90 -9.57 -13.03
N ALA A 289 -15.56 -8.27 -12.98
CA ALA A 289 -15.36 -7.47 -14.19
C ALA A 289 -14.07 -7.90 -14.91
N GLY A 290 -14.20 -8.34 -16.17
CA GLY A 290 -13.08 -8.81 -17.00
C GLY A 290 -12.31 -9.98 -16.38
N GLY A 291 -12.92 -10.77 -15.49
CA GLY A 291 -12.29 -11.89 -14.79
C GLY A 291 -11.19 -11.48 -13.77
N ARG A 292 -11.07 -10.21 -13.43
CA ARG A 292 -9.97 -9.69 -12.61
C ARG A 292 -10.41 -9.04 -11.30
N TYR A 293 -11.46 -8.25 -11.34
CA TYR A 293 -11.88 -7.43 -10.22
C TYR A 293 -13.26 -7.84 -9.74
N LEU A 294 -13.38 -8.04 -8.42
CA LEU A 294 -14.68 -8.18 -7.80
C LEU A 294 -15.34 -6.81 -7.75
N VAL A 295 -16.45 -6.65 -8.45
CA VAL A 295 -17.24 -5.43 -8.47
C VAL A 295 -18.64 -5.72 -7.95
N ALA A 296 -19.20 -4.80 -7.20
CA ALA A 296 -20.63 -4.80 -6.87
C ALA A 296 -21.32 -3.84 -7.84
N ALA A 297 -22.12 -4.39 -8.74
CA ALA A 297 -23.06 -3.59 -9.52
C ALA A 297 -24.32 -3.37 -8.66
N GLN A 298 -24.76 -2.14 -8.58
CA GLN A 298 -25.95 -1.75 -7.80
C GLN A 298 -27.03 -1.35 -8.76
N ASP A 299 -28.20 -1.95 -8.64
CA ASP A 299 -29.42 -1.52 -9.31
C ASP A 299 -30.54 -1.28 -8.29
N GLU A 300 -31.33 -0.24 -8.52
CA GLU A 300 -32.50 0.07 -7.70
C GLU A 300 -33.67 -0.86 -8.12
N ALA A 301 -34.31 -1.47 -7.13
CA ALA A 301 -35.50 -2.29 -7.31
C ALA A 301 -36.65 -1.73 -6.49
N ARG A 302 -37.88 -1.96 -6.98
CA ARG A 302 -39.11 -1.52 -6.30
C ARG A 302 -40.10 -2.66 -6.33
N LEU A 303 -40.76 -2.89 -5.21
CA LEU A 303 -41.82 -3.88 -5.05
C LEU A 303 -43.05 -3.22 -4.41
N PRO A 304 -44.26 -3.65 -4.75
CA PRO A 304 -45.47 -3.23 -4.05
C PRO A 304 -45.38 -3.63 -2.56
N TYR A 305 -45.62 -2.69 -1.69
CA TYR A 305 -45.63 -2.93 -0.25
C TYR A 305 -47.02 -3.43 0.18
N THR A 306 -47.16 -4.74 0.27
CA THR A 306 -48.40 -5.45 0.59
C THR A 306 -48.41 -5.94 2.04
N GLY A 307 -49.54 -6.37 2.57
CA GLY A 307 -49.64 -6.91 3.92
C GLY A 307 -48.67 -8.06 4.23
N PRO A 308 -48.53 -9.08 3.35
CA PRO A 308 -47.53 -10.11 3.53
C PRO A 308 -46.10 -9.56 3.55
N LEU A 309 -45.76 -8.56 2.71
CA LEU A 309 -44.44 -7.93 2.73
C LEU A 309 -44.22 -7.12 3.99
N ALA A 310 -45.24 -6.45 4.51
CA ALA A 310 -45.18 -5.71 5.78
C ALA A 310 -44.81 -6.65 6.94
N LEU A 311 -45.47 -7.81 7.01
CA LEU A 311 -45.16 -8.83 8.02
C LEU A 311 -43.71 -9.31 7.95
N VAL A 312 -43.21 -9.58 6.73
CA VAL A 312 -41.81 -10.02 6.54
C VAL A 312 -40.85 -8.89 6.93
N THR A 313 -41.11 -7.63 6.56
CA THR A 313 -40.19 -6.52 6.88
C THR A 313 -40.12 -6.23 8.38
N GLU A 314 -41.24 -6.38 9.11
CA GLU A 314 -41.24 -6.22 10.56
C GLU A 314 -40.47 -7.32 11.28
N ASN A 315 -40.61 -8.57 10.87
CA ASN A 315 -40.00 -9.72 11.52
C ASN A 315 -38.59 -9.99 11.07
N ALA A 316 -38.20 -9.60 9.86
CA ALA A 316 -36.84 -9.73 9.31
C ALA A 316 -36.03 -8.43 9.37
N ALA A 317 -36.38 -7.49 10.22
CA ALA A 317 -35.52 -6.34 10.55
C ALA A 317 -34.18 -6.78 11.20
N HIS A 318 -34.23 -7.88 11.93
CA HIS A 318 -33.08 -8.62 12.44
C HIS A 318 -32.96 -9.99 11.78
N PRO A 319 -31.78 -10.64 11.82
CA PRO A 319 -31.62 -11.98 11.26
C PRO A 319 -32.59 -13.00 11.88
N VAL A 320 -33.32 -13.69 11.05
CA VAL A 320 -34.35 -14.70 11.41
C VAL A 320 -34.28 -15.88 10.45
N SER A 321 -34.59 -17.09 10.89
CA SER A 321 -34.60 -18.28 10.03
C SER A 321 -35.74 -18.23 8.99
N LEU A 322 -35.54 -18.87 7.84
CA LEU A 322 -36.60 -19.00 6.83
C LEU A 322 -37.77 -19.80 7.36
N ASP A 323 -37.55 -20.79 8.21
CA ASP A 323 -38.60 -21.62 8.81
C ASP A 323 -39.50 -20.81 9.72
N GLU A 324 -38.92 -19.95 10.59
CA GLU A 324 -39.68 -19.04 11.43
C GLU A 324 -40.51 -18.05 10.61
N LEU A 325 -39.88 -17.44 9.55
CA LEU A 325 -40.60 -16.54 8.64
C LEU A 325 -41.73 -17.27 7.90
N THR A 326 -41.49 -18.52 7.47
CA THR A 326 -42.47 -19.33 6.79
C THR A 326 -43.68 -19.64 7.72
N ALA A 327 -43.36 -20.03 8.95
CA ALA A 327 -44.42 -20.31 9.94
C ALA A 327 -45.28 -19.07 10.26
N LEU A 328 -44.62 -17.94 10.48
CA LEU A 328 -45.31 -16.61 10.75
C LEU A 328 -46.19 -16.21 9.56
N LEU A 329 -45.67 -16.29 8.36
CA LEU A 329 -46.41 -15.90 7.16
C LEU A 329 -47.54 -16.90 6.83
N ALA A 330 -47.31 -18.20 6.99
CA ALA A 330 -48.35 -19.20 6.82
C ALA A 330 -49.53 -19.01 7.79
N ALA A 331 -49.26 -18.71 9.07
CA ALA A 331 -50.27 -18.41 10.08
C ALA A 331 -51.10 -17.18 9.69
N ALA A 332 -50.48 -16.15 9.13
CA ALA A 332 -51.17 -14.95 8.68
C ALA A 332 -52.03 -15.17 7.41
N LEU A 333 -51.61 -16.13 6.56
CA LEU A 333 -52.30 -16.42 5.30
C LEU A 333 -53.38 -17.52 5.44
N THR A 334 -53.48 -18.24 6.58
CA THR A 334 -54.41 -19.34 6.81
C THR A 334 -55.91 -18.92 6.66
N GLY A 335 -56.22 -17.66 6.78
CA GLY A 335 -57.55 -17.11 6.53
C GLY A 335 -57.90 -16.90 5.04
N ALA A 336 -56.87 -16.87 4.14
CA ALA A 336 -57.04 -16.54 2.73
C ALA A 336 -56.66 -17.67 1.76
N ALA A 337 -55.78 -18.61 2.14
CA ALA A 337 -55.15 -19.57 1.25
C ALA A 337 -55.44 -21.08 1.53
N GLY A 338 -56.23 -21.42 2.55
CA GLY A 338 -56.57 -22.83 2.85
C GLY A 338 -55.37 -23.70 3.23
N ALA A 339 -55.37 -24.99 2.82
CA ALA A 339 -54.36 -26.01 3.17
C ALA A 339 -52.95 -25.75 2.60
N ASP A 340 -52.81 -24.89 1.61
CA ASP A 340 -51.54 -24.59 0.93
C ASP A 340 -50.73 -23.44 1.55
N GLY A 341 -51.12 -22.95 2.72
CA GLY A 341 -50.50 -21.82 3.41
C GLY A 341 -48.94 -21.89 3.54
N PRO A 342 -48.37 -22.99 4.04
CA PRO A 342 -46.90 -23.10 4.17
C PRO A 342 -46.17 -23.07 2.85
N ALA A 343 -46.65 -23.76 1.81
CA ALA A 343 -46.04 -23.75 0.49
C ALA A 343 -46.11 -22.37 -0.18
N ALA A 344 -47.24 -21.67 -0.04
CA ALA A 344 -47.41 -20.31 -0.54
C ALA A 344 -46.50 -19.32 0.17
N ALA A 345 -46.35 -19.45 1.51
CA ALA A 345 -45.42 -18.64 2.31
C ALA A 345 -43.94 -18.86 1.89
N ALA A 346 -43.50 -20.12 1.79
CA ALA A 346 -42.15 -20.45 1.33
C ALA A 346 -41.90 -19.92 -0.08
N GLY A 347 -42.84 -20.07 -1.01
CA GLY A 347 -42.73 -19.54 -2.36
C GLY A 347 -42.67 -18.00 -2.38
N PHE A 348 -43.37 -17.33 -1.51
CA PHE A 348 -43.29 -15.85 -1.39
C PHE A 348 -41.93 -15.41 -0.88
N LEU A 349 -41.41 -16.06 0.20
CA LEU A 349 -40.07 -15.77 0.73
C LEU A 349 -38.97 -16.04 -0.29
N GLY A 350 -39.09 -17.14 -1.06
CA GLY A 350 -38.19 -17.45 -2.16
C GLY A 350 -38.12 -16.33 -3.20
N ARG A 351 -39.28 -15.81 -3.63
CA ARG A 351 -39.33 -14.65 -4.56
C ARG A 351 -38.68 -13.39 -3.97
N LEU A 352 -38.86 -13.12 -2.68
CA LEU A 352 -38.23 -11.98 -2.01
C LEU A 352 -36.69 -12.15 -1.94
N ALA A 353 -36.23 -13.37 -1.73
CA ALA A 353 -34.81 -13.71 -1.74
C ALA A 353 -34.19 -13.58 -3.16
N GLU A 354 -34.88 -14.08 -4.20
CA GLU A 354 -34.47 -13.93 -5.60
C GLU A 354 -34.48 -12.45 -6.03
N ALA A 355 -35.47 -11.68 -5.57
CA ALA A 355 -35.53 -10.24 -5.81
C ALA A 355 -34.44 -9.46 -5.07
N GLY A 356 -33.74 -10.06 -4.10
CA GLY A 356 -32.68 -9.44 -3.32
C GLY A 356 -33.16 -8.47 -2.24
N LEU A 357 -34.44 -8.53 -1.86
CA LEU A 357 -34.98 -7.77 -0.73
C LEU A 357 -34.75 -8.52 0.60
N LEU A 358 -34.97 -9.82 0.60
CA LEU A 358 -34.66 -10.71 1.71
C LEU A 358 -33.27 -11.34 1.44
N VAL A 359 -32.29 -11.02 2.25
CA VAL A 359 -30.91 -11.44 2.01
C VAL A 359 -30.40 -12.33 3.15
N PRO A 360 -29.67 -13.43 2.81
CA PRO A 360 -29.04 -14.25 3.84
C PRO A 360 -27.94 -13.46 4.54
N THR A 361 -27.75 -13.71 5.82
CA THR A 361 -26.57 -13.24 6.54
C THR A 361 -25.31 -13.97 6.04
N ALA A 362 -24.17 -13.32 6.18
CA ALA A 362 -22.91 -14.00 5.87
C ALA A 362 -22.69 -15.18 6.86
N PRO A 363 -22.27 -16.37 6.38
CA PRO A 363 -22.00 -17.51 7.28
C PRO A 363 -20.86 -17.21 8.27
N VAL A 364 -19.95 -16.30 7.88
CA VAL A 364 -18.82 -15.86 8.69
C VAL A 364 -18.72 -14.33 8.63
N PRO A 365 -18.47 -13.65 9.75
CA PRO A 365 -18.28 -12.21 9.74
C PRO A 365 -17.19 -11.76 8.76
N PRO A 366 -17.38 -10.64 8.02
CA PRO A 366 -16.41 -10.19 7.00
C PRO A 366 -15.02 -9.87 7.53
N GLN A 367 -14.88 -9.67 8.84
CA GLN A 367 -13.61 -9.32 9.51
C GLN A 367 -13.10 -10.44 10.41
N ASP A 368 -13.61 -11.66 10.26
CA ASP A 368 -13.12 -12.80 11.02
C ASP A 368 -11.62 -13.02 10.74
N THR A 369 -10.90 -13.44 11.75
CA THR A 369 -9.46 -13.71 11.66
C THR A 369 -9.16 -15.07 11.04
N ASP A 370 -10.12 -16.00 11.05
CA ASP A 370 -10.04 -17.31 10.41
C ASP A 370 -11.28 -17.60 9.54
N PRO A 371 -11.47 -16.85 8.44
CA PRO A 371 -12.66 -16.99 7.62
C PRO A 371 -12.79 -18.36 6.93
N LEU A 372 -11.67 -19.05 6.65
CA LEU A 372 -11.68 -20.34 5.99
C LEU A 372 -12.07 -21.46 6.97
N GLY A 373 -11.47 -21.51 8.14
CA GLY A 373 -11.81 -22.49 9.18
C GLY A 373 -13.25 -22.32 9.64
N ARG A 374 -13.70 -21.09 9.91
CA ARG A 374 -15.10 -20.82 10.25
C ARG A 374 -16.10 -21.21 9.17
N THR A 375 -15.77 -21.00 7.89
CA THR A 375 -16.62 -21.45 6.78
C THR A 375 -16.65 -22.99 6.69
N ALA A 376 -15.53 -23.64 6.95
CA ALA A 376 -15.49 -25.11 7.00
C ALA A 376 -16.34 -25.68 8.16
N ASP A 377 -16.26 -25.06 9.35
CA ASP A 377 -17.08 -25.45 10.49
C ASP A 377 -18.57 -25.23 10.23
N TRP A 378 -18.92 -24.10 9.62
CA TRP A 378 -20.29 -23.84 9.21
C TRP A 378 -20.82 -24.90 8.23
N LEU A 379 -20.06 -25.26 7.19
CA LEU A 379 -20.48 -26.32 6.25
C LEU A 379 -20.71 -27.67 6.95
N ARG A 380 -19.92 -28.00 7.98
CA ARG A 380 -20.10 -29.22 8.77
C ARG A 380 -21.32 -29.19 9.69
N SER A 381 -21.76 -27.99 10.06
CA SER A 381 -22.89 -27.77 10.97
C SER A 381 -24.24 -27.72 10.24
N LEU A 382 -24.26 -27.92 8.90
CA LEU A 382 -25.48 -27.88 8.13
C LEU A 382 -26.31 -29.18 8.39
N ASP A 383 -27.48 -28.99 8.95
CA ASP A 383 -28.45 -30.03 9.19
C ASP A 383 -29.53 -30.03 8.08
N GLY A 384 -30.17 -31.13 7.85
CA GLY A 384 -31.29 -31.28 6.88
C GLY A 384 -30.85 -31.41 5.42
N ALA A 385 -29.57 -31.53 5.13
CA ALA A 385 -29.07 -31.86 3.78
C ALA A 385 -29.31 -33.35 3.42
N THR A 386 -29.45 -33.61 2.14
CA THR A 386 -29.42 -35.01 1.63
C THR A 386 -28.02 -35.60 1.87
N ALA A 387 -27.89 -36.92 1.82
CA ALA A 387 -26.62 -37.60 1.97
C ALA A 387 -25.58 -37.14 0.94
N GLU A 388 -26.02 -36.79 -0.28
CA GLU A 388 -25.18 -36.27 -1.36
C GLU A 388 -24.71 -34.84 -1.05
N GLU A 389 -25.61 -33.95 -0.62
CA GLU A 389 -25.31 -32.60 -0.21
C GLU A 389 -24.36 -32.56 1.00
N ALA A 390 -24.60 -33.41 2.00
CA ALA A 390 -23.72 -33.50 3.17
C ALA A 390 -22.30 -33.99 2.78
N ALA A 391 -22.19 -34.96 1.83
CA ALA A 391 -20.89 -35.39 1.32
C ALA A 391 -20.16 -34.27 0.55
N GLU A 392 -20.88 -33.49 -0.25
CA GLU A 392 -20.34 -32.32 -0.95
C GLU A 392 -19.85 -31.26 0.02
N ASP A 393 -20.66 -30.94 1.05
CA ASP A 393 -20.30 -29.97 2.09
C ASP A 393 -19.05 -30.37 2.88
N ALA A 394 -18.95 -31.65 3.25
CA ALA A 394 -17.76 -32.23 3.88
C ALA A 394 -16.52 -32.13 2.97
N ALA A 395 -16.68 -32.35 1.67
CA ALA A 395 -15.59 -32.21 0.71
C ALA A 395 -15.14 -30.74 0.56
N HIS A 396 -16.07 -29.79 0.54
CA HIS A 396 -15.76 -28.36 0.55
C HIS A 396 -15.06 -27.94 1.85
N ALA A 397 -15.56 -28.36 3.01
CA ALA A 397 -14.95 -28.10 4.31
C ALA A 397 -13.51 -28.61 4.37
N SER A 398 -13.24 -29.82 3.86
CA SER A 398 -11.88 -30.37 3.80
C SER A 398 -10.93 -29.54 2.90
N ARG A 399 -11.42 -28.99 1.79
CA ARG A 399 -10.64 -28.10 0.92
C ARG A 399 -10.32 -26.77 1.62
N LEU A 400 -11.29 -26.22 2.36
CA LEU A 400 -11.11 -24.99 3.15
C LEU A 400 -10.08 -25.17 4.26
N ASP A 401 -10.11 -26.29 4.99
CA ASP A 401 -9.07 -26.62 5.98
C ASP A 401 -7.67 -26.71 5.36
N GLY A 402 -7.60 -27.29 4.16
CA GLY A 402 -6.33 -27.36 3.42
C GLY A 402 -5.81 -25.99 3.02
N LEU A 403 -6.69 -25.05 2.67
CA LEU A 403 -6.34 -23.65 2.40
C LEU A 403 -5.94 -22.92 3.67
N ALA A 404 -6.69 -23.08 4.77
CA ALA A 404 -6.41 -22.45 6.06
C ALA A 404 -5.02 -22.86 6.58
N ARG A 405 -4.71 -24.17 6.61
CA ARG A 405 -3.39 -24.67 7.01
C ARG A 405 -2.28 -24.11 6.12
N ALA A 406 -2.41 -24.17 4.80
CA ALA A 406 -1.40 -23.67 3.88
C ALA A 406 -1.19 -22.14 4.00
N THR A 407 -2.22 -21.39 4.39
CA THR A 407 -2.14 -19.96 4.68
C THR A 407 -1.38 -19.71 5.98
N ALA A 408 -1.67 -20.46 7.03
CA ALA A 408 -0.99 -20.37 8.31
C ALA A 408 0.51 -20.72 8.21
N ASP A 409 0.84 -21.81 7.49
CA ASP A 409 2.23 -22.25 7.27
C ASP A 409 3.07 -21.19 6.53
N PHE A 410 2.44 -20.39 5.68
CA PHE A 410 3.13 -19.34 4.92
C PHE A 410 3.74 -18.25 5.82
N ALA A 411 3.11 -17.93 6.95
CA ALA A 411 3.58 -16.88 7.86
C ALA A 411 5.00 -17.16 8.37
N GLY A 412 5.29 -18.42 8.74
CA GLY A 412 6.59 -18.87 9.24
C GLY A 412 7.62 -19.20 8.14
N ALA A 413 7.20 -19.31 6.87
CA ALA A 413 8.04 -19.80 5.81
C ALA A 413 9.25 -18.90 5.51
N PRO A 414 10.45 -19.47 5.26
CA PRO A 414 11.60 -18.73 4.80
C PRO A 414 11.35 -18.13 3.40
N ALA A 415 12.02 -17.03 3.09
CA ALA A 415 11.83 -16.30 1.83
C ALA A 415 11.97 -17.18 0.58
N ALA A 416 12.97 -18.06 0.55
CA ALA A 416 13.24 -18.96 -0.58
C ALA A 416 12.10 -19.96 -0.84
N ALA A 417 11.34 -20.38 0.18
CA ALA A 417 10.22 -21.31 0.02
C ALA A 417 8.92 -20.62 -0.43
N ARG A 418 8.78 -19.32 -0.19
CA ARG A 418 7.53 -18.57 -0.42
C ARG A 418 7.02 -18.61 -1.86
N PRO A 419 7.84 -18.49 -2.92
CA PRO A 419 7.34 -18.59 -4.30
C PRO A 419 6.66 -19.92 -4.60
N ALA A 420 7.22 -21.05 -4.13
CA ALA A 420 6.63 -22.37 -4.30
C ALA A 420 5.31 -22.52 -3.51
N LEU A 421 5.28 -22.01 -2.28
CA LEU A 421 4.07 -22.00 -1.45
C LEU A 421 2.96 -21.14 -2.07
N LEU A 422 3.27 -19.98 -2.64
CA LEU A 422 2.29 -19.15 -3.35
C LEU A 422 1.71 -19.88 -4.57
N THR A 423 2.55 -20.56 -5.33
CA THR A 423 2.09 -21.39 -6.44
C THR A 423 1.15 -22.51 -5.97
N GLY A 424 1.53 -23.19 -4.90
CA GLY A 424 0.71 -24.23 -4.27
C GLY A 424 -0.63 -23.70 -3.74
N LEU A 425 -0.63 -22.54 -3.09
CA LEU A 425 -1.84 -21.85 -2.64
C LEU A 425 -2.74 -21.46 -3.82
N SER A 426 -2.18 -20.89 -4.88
CA SER A 426 -2.93 -20.53 -6.08
C SER A 426 -3.62 -21.76 -6.70
N GLN A 427 -2.92 -22.90 -6.77
CA GLN A 427 -3.50 -24.16 -7.26
C GLN A 427 -4.62 -24.69 -6.35
N ARG A 428 -4.49 -24.55 -5.03
CA ARG A 428 -5.54 -24.94 -4.07
C ARG A 428 -6.78 -24.06 -4.23
N TRP A 429 -6.60 -22.75 -4.38
CA TRP A 429 -7.71 -21.82 -4.68
C TRP A 429 -8.41 -22.17 -5.98
N THR A 430 -7.64 -22.47 -7.04
CA THR A 430 -8.19 -22.90 -8.33
C THR A 430 -9.10 -24.10 -8.16
N ARG A 431 -8.63 -25.12 -7.44
CA ARG A 431 -9.42 -26.35 -7.21
C ARG A 431 -10.64 -26.12 -6.33
N ALA A 432 -10.53 -25.27 -5.30
CA ALA A 432 -11.65 -24.97 -4.41
C ALA A 432 -12.77 -24.21 -5.13
N LEU A 433 -12.43 -23.19 -5.92
CA LEU A 433 -13.41 -22.43 -6.70
C LEU A 433 -14.01 -23.24 -7.84
N ALA A 434 -13.21 -24.03 -8.56
CA ALA A 434 -13.71 -24.92 -9.61
C ALA A 434 -14.69 -25.96 -9.05
N ALA A 435 -14.41 -26.54 -7.87
CA ALA A 435 -15.32 -27.47 -7.20
C ALA A 435 -16.63 -26.78 -6.76
N ALA A 436 -16.60 -25.47 -6.49
CA ALA A 436 -17.80 -24.67 -6.21
C ALA A 436 -18.44 -24.07 -7.49
N GLY A 437 -18.08 -24.56 -8.67
CA GLY A 437 -18.68 -24.13 -9.94
C GLY A 437 -18.23 -22.78 -10.47
N ARG A 438 -17.17 -22.18 -9.93
CA ARG A 438 -16.70 -20.88 -10.39
C ARG A 438 -15.24 -20.88 -10.87
N PRO A 439 -14.94 -20.16 -11.98
CA PRO A 439 -13.56 -19.99 -12.43
C PRO A 439 -12.78 -19.07 -11.48
N VAL A 440 -11.47 -19.30 -11.34
CA VAL A 440 -10.58 -18.41 -10.61
C VAL A 440 -10.35 -17.13 -11.41
N PRO A 441 -10.43 -15.97 -10.79
CA PRO A 441 -9.99 -14.72 -11.41
C PRO A 441 -8.51 -14.77 -11.78
N ALA A 442 -8.17 -14.41 -13.01
CA ALA A 442 -6.84 -14.57 -13.62
C ALA A 442 -5.68 -13.83 -12.91
N VAL A 443 -5.95 -12.96 -11.93
CA VAL A 443 -4.94 -12.09 -11.30
C VAL A 443 -5.21 -11.91 -9.78
N SER A 444 -5.73 -12.90 -9.12
CA SER A 444 -5.92 -12.79 -7.67
C SER A 444 -4.70 -13.32 -6.94
N ALA A 445 -4.03 -12.48 -6.16
CA ALA A 445 -3.07 -12.96 -5.20
C ALA A 445 -3.78 -13.90 -4.19
N PRO A 446 -3.20 -15.07 -3.85
CA PRO A 446 -3.83 -16.02 -2.94
C PRO A 446 -3.90 -15.55 -1.49
N LEU A 447 -3.11 -14.56 -1.13
CA LEU A 447 -2.96 -14.00 0.21
C LEU A 447 -3.12 -12.47 0.22
N SER A 448 -3.47 -11.94 1.37
CA SER A 448 -3.51 -10.51 1.68
C SER A 448 -2.87 -10.20 3.05
#